data_6f7d88af34311c095f1cd17b7e8f8ff8
#
_entry.id   6f7d88af34311c095f1cd17b7e8f8ff8
#
_cell.length_a   1.000
_cell.length_b   1.000
_cell.length_c   1.000
_cell.angle_alpha   90.00
_cell.angle_beta   90.00
_cell.angle_gamma   90.00
#
_symmetry.space_group_name_H-M   'P 1'
#
loop_
_entity.id
_entity.type
_entity.pdbx_description
1 polymer ?
#
loop_
_entity_poly.entity_id
_entity_poly.type
_entity_poly.pdbx_seq_one_letter_code
_entity_poly.pdbx_strand_id
1 'polypeptide(L)'
;MIRQDGRGLDKIRKVQINRNYIKYAEGSCLIELGNTRVICTASIEESVPPFLKGTGTGWVTAEYGMLPRSCQTRIKRGKDSGRVYEIQRLVGRSLRAICDMKPIGERTIWIDCDVIQADGGTRTASITGSFLALADALNKLKKDGLLNKIPVKDFVAATSVGIVNGDFLLDLAYEEDSKAEVDMNIVMTGA
;
A
#
# COMPACT_ATOMS: atom_id res chain seq x y z
N MET A 1 26.06 -9.34 11.31
CA MET A 1 24.94 -10.21 11.78
C MET A 1 24.52 -11.16 10.67
N ILE A 2 24.12 -12.40 10.98
CA ILE A 2 23.49 -13.32 10.00
C ILE A 2 21.98 -13.19 10.20
N ARG A 3 21.24 -12.82 9.16
CA ARG A 3 19.77 -12.74 9.18
C ARG A 3 19.18 -14.16 9.23
N GLN A 4 18.02 -14.33 9.88
CA GLN A 4 17.41 -15.66 10.08
C GLN A 4 17.06 -16.38 8.75
N ASP A 5 16.74 -15.61 7.71
CA ASP A 5 16.45 -16.13 6.37
C ASP A 5 17.68 -16.20 5.44
N GLY A 6 18.87 -15.90 5.97
CA GLY A 6 20.13 -15.96 5.23
C GLY A 6 20.38 -14.84 4.23
N ARG A 7 19.49 -13.81 4.16
CA ARG A 7 19.69 -12.65 3.27
C ARG A 7 20.88 -11.80 3.70
N GLY A 8 21.53 -11.13 2.75
CA GLY A 8 22.42 -10.01 3.03
C GLY A 8 21.66 -8.82 3.66
N LEU A 9 22.39 -7.95 4.38
CA LEU A 9 21.82 -6.82 5.10
C LEU A 9 21.12 -5.83 4.16
N ASP A 10 21.58 -5.73 2.91
CA ASP A 10 21.10 -4.86 1.83
C ASP A 10 20.07 -5.53 0.89
N LYS A 11 19.57 -6.71 1.22
CA LYS A 11 18.65 -7.46 0.35
C LYS A 11 17.23 -7.43 0.89
N ILE A 12 16.28 -7.20 -0.03
CA ILE A 12 14.86 -7.34 0.25
C ILE A 12 14.43 -8.81 0.17
N ARG A 13 13.35 -9.15 0.86
CA ARG A 13 12.67 -10.46 0.71
C ARG A 13 12.17 -10.65 -0.72
N LYS A 14 11.92 -11.90 -1.12
CA LYS A 14 11.30 -12.17 -2.42
C LYS A 14 9.97 -11.45 -2.52
N VAL A 15 9.82 -10.65 -3.57
CA VAL A 15 8.56 -9.97 -3.91
C VAL A 15 7.82 -10.81 -4.95
N GLN A 16 6.52 -11.05 -4.70
CA GLN A 16 5.62 -11.68 -5.67
C GLN A 16 4.35 -10.80 -5.78
N ILE A 17 3.85 -10.64 -7.00
CA ILE A 17 2.72 -9.77 -7.30
C ILE A 17 1.76 -10.52 -8.23
N ASN A 18 0.52 -10.67 -7.78
CA ASN A 18 -0.57 -11.23 -8.55
C ASN A 18 -1.62 -10.14 -8.80
N ARG A 19 -1.64 -9.58 -10.02
CA ARG A 19 -2.61 -8.53 -10.41
C ARG A 19 -3.96 -9.12 -10.77
N ASN A 20 -5.01 -8.29 -10.74
CA ASN A 20 -6.40 -8.69 -11.00
C ASN A 20 -6.85 -9.83 -10.08
N TYR A 21 -6.45 -9.76 -8.82
CA TYR A 21 -6.67 -10.83 -7.85
C TYR A 21 -8.12 -10.91 -7.39
N ILE A 22 -8.80 -9.77 -7.25
CA ILE A 22 -10.22 -9.67 -6.85
C ILE A 22 -11.06 -9.32 -8.07
N LYS A 23 -12.10 -10.12 -8.33
CA LYS A 23 -12.95 -10.03 -9.54
C LYS A 23 -13.72 -8.71 -9.67
N TYR A 24 -14.20 -8.17 -8.56
CA TYR A 24 -15.17 -7.06 -8.59
C TYR A 24 -14.54 -5.67 -8.46
N ALA A 25 -13.29 -5.58 -8.02
CA ALA A 25 -12.58 -4.31 -7.93
C ALA A 25 -12.12 -3.84 -9.32
N GLU A 26 -12.10 -2.54 -9.56
CA GLU A 26 -11.59 -1.94 -10.81
C GLU A 26 -10.09 -2.16 -10.97
N GLY A 27 -9.36 -2.27 -9.86
CA GLY A 27 -7.97 -2.70 -9.82
C GLY A 27 -7.71 -3.52 -8.57
N SER A 28 -6.85 -4.53 -8.67
CA SER A 28 -6.49 -5.30 -7.47
C SER A 28 -5.17 -6.04 -7.63
N CYS A 29 -4.48 -6.24 -6.51
CA CYS A 29 -3.34 -7.15 -6.47
C CYS A 29 -3.22 -7.83 -5.10
N LEU A 30 -2.67 -9.05 -5.11
CA LEU A 30 -2.03 -9.65 -3.96
C LEU A 30 -0.53 -9.37 -4.09
N ILE A 31 0.03 -8.66 -3.10
CA ILE A 31 1.47 -8.47 -2.95
C ILE A 31 1.98 -9.35 -1.81
N GLU A 32 3.04 -10.08 -2.09
CA GLU A 32 3.75 -10.91 -1.11
C GLU A 32 5.19 -10.42 -1.00
N LEU A 33 5.63 -10.18 0.23
CA LEU A 33 6.98 -9.77 0.58
C LEU A 33 7.51 -10.78 1.61
N GLY A 34 8.18 -11.83 1.12
CA GLY A 34 8.45 -13.02 1.94
C GLY A 34 7.15 -13.62 2.48
N ASN A 35 7.01 -13.65 3.80
CA ASN A 35 5.80 -14.15 4.46
C ASN A 35 4.71 -13.07 4.66
N THR A 36 5.00 -11.80 4.43
CA THR A 36 3.98 -10.74 4.48
C THR A 36 3.12 -10.80 3.23
N ARG A 37 1.79 -10.80 3.40
CA ARG A 37 0.82 -10.88 2.32
C ARG A 37 -0.27 -9.83 2.52
N VAL A 38 -0.50 -9.00 1.51
CA VAL A 38 -1.51 -7.94 1.54
C VAL A 38 -2.33 -8.00 0.25
N ILE A 39 -3.65 -8.00 0.38
CA ILE A 39 -4.55 -7.75 -0.74
C ILE A 39 -4.78 -6.25 -0.80
N CYS A 40 -4.56 -5.64 -1.96
CA CYS A 40 -4.87 -4.25 -2.23
C CYS A 40 -5.92 -4.19 -3.34
N THR A 41 -7.00 -3.44 -3.11
CA THR A 41 -8.03 -3.18 -4.12
C THR A 41 -8.17 -1.69 -4.38
N ALA A 42 -8.66 -1.34 -5.55
CA ALA A 42 -9.05 0.00 -5.94
C ALA A 42 -10.47 -0.03 -6.48
N SER A 43 -11.37 0.71 -5.84
CA SER A 43 -12.77 0.85 -6.22
C SER A 43 -13.05 2.29 -6.63
N ILE A 44 -13.81 2.48 -7.72
CA ILE A 44 -14.14 3.80 -8.26
C ILE A 44 -15.57 4.16 -7.88
N GLU A 45 -15.72 5.30 -7.22
CA GLU A 45 -17.02 5.87 -6.86
C GLU A 45 -17.24 7.18 -7.61
N GLU A 46 -18.42 7.34 -8.27
CA GLU A 46 -18.81 8.52 -9.04
C GLU A 46 -19.27 9.68 -8.12
N SER A 47 -18.53 9.91 -7.06
CA SER A 47 -18.74 10.99 -6.11
C SER A 47 -17.42 11.41 -5.45
N VAL A 48 -17.38 12.60 -4.90
CA VAL A 48 -16.23 13.11 -4.14
C VAL A 48 -16.65 13.55 -2.74
N PRO A 49 -15.72 13.59 -1.78
CA PRO A 49 -15.99 14.17 -0.47
C PRO A 49 -16.56 15.57 -0.55
N PRO A 50 -17.39 16.01 0.43
CA PRO A 50 -18.07 17.31 0.40
C PRO A 50 -17.17 18.51 0.13
N PHE A 51 -15.92 18.48 0.61
CA PHE A 51 -14.95 19.57 0.41
C PHE A 51 -14.40 19.69 -1.02
N LEU A 52 -14.64 18.70 -1.90
CA LEU A 52 -14.25 18.72 -3.32
C LEU A 52 -15.44 18.86 -4.27
N LYS A 53 -16.66 18.82 -3.77
CA LYS A 53 -17.87 18.90 -4.60
C LYS A 53 -17.91 20.22 -5.37
N GLY A 54 -18.10 20.13 -6.69
CA GLY A 54 -18.14 21.29 -7.59
C GLY A 54 -16.77 21.84 -7.98
N THR A 55 -15.65 21.18 -7.57
CA THR A 55 -14.30 21.61 -7.95
C THR A 55 -13.80 20.99 -9.24
N GLY A 56 -14.47 19.93 -9.73
CA GLY A 56 -14.03 19.13 -10.86
C GLY A 56 -12.76 18.32 -10.59
N THR A 57 -12.42 18.12 -9.31
CA THR A 57 -11.20 17.42 -8.89
C THR A 57 -11.55 16.12 -8.18
N GLY A 58 -10.89 15.03 -8.54
CA GLY A 58 -11.07 13.74 -7.92
C GLY A 58 -10.30 13.57 -6.60
N TRP A 59 -10.45 12.40 -6.01
CA TRP A 59 -9.78 12.06 -4.77
C TRP A 59 -9.28 10.61 -4.76
N VAL A 60 -8.15 10.38 -4.10
CA VAL A 60 -7.67 9.03 -3.75
C VAL A 60 -7.58 8.96 -2.24
N THR A 61 -8.24 7.99 -1.67
CA THR A 61 -8.22 7.71 -0.22
C THR A 61 -7.85 6.26 0.02
N ALA A 62 -7.50 5.90 1.25
CA ALA A 62 -7.12 4.54 1.58
C ALA A 62 -7.67 4.11 2.94
N GLU A 63 -8.08 2.86 2.98
CA GLU A 63 -8.40 2.09 4.18
C GLU A 63 -7.32 1.03 4.40
N TYR A 64 -7.14 0.63 5.66
CA TYR A 64 -6.18 -0.41 6.03
C TYR A 64 -6.75 -1.26 7.14
N GLY A 65 -6.65 -2.55 7.00
CA GLY A 65 -7.07 -3.50 8.00
C GLY A 65 -6.18 -4.74 8.06
N MET A 66 -6.30 -5.46 9.17
CA MET A 66 -5.61 -6.73 9.37
C MET A 66 -6.63 -7.82 9.69
N LEU A 67 -6.54 -8.96 9.02
CA LEU A 67 -7.36 -10.12 9.38
C LEU A 67 -7.07 -10.55 10.82
N PRO A 68 -8.08 -11.07 11.56
CA PRO A 68 -7.89 -11.44 12.97
C PRO A 68 -6.72 -12.37 13.25
N ARG A 69 -6.37 -13.24 12.31
CA ARG A 69 -5.25 -14.19 12.42
C ARG A 69 -4.16 -13.93 11.42
N SER A 70 -4.00 -12.70 10.97
CA SER A 70 -2.87 -12.29 10.12
C SER A 70 -1.53 -12.32 10.86
N CYS A 71 -1.52 -12.31 12.17
CA CYS A 71 -0.34 -12.41 13.04
C CYS A 71 -0.49 -13.50 14.09
N GLN A 72 0.57 -13.74 14.86
CA GLN A 72 0.62 -14.83 15.87
C GLN A 72 -0.48 -14.74 16.91
N THR A 73 -0.83 -13.53 17.34
CA THR A 73 -1.93 -13.28 18.27
C THR A 73 -3.16 -12.78 17.53
N ARG A 74 -4.37 -13.21 17.99
CA ARG A 74 -5.62 -12.80 17.36
C ARG A 74 -5.94 -11.32 17.61
N ILE A 75 -6.13 -10.55 16.54
CA ILE A 75 -6.60 -9.17 16.59
C ILE A 75 -8.14 -9.15 16.63
N LYS A 76 -8.72 -8.29 17.46
CA LYS A 76 -10.19 -8.11 17.53
C LYS A 76 -10.67 -7.31 16.31
N ARG A 77 -11.78 -7.73 15.70
CA ARG A 77 -12.47 -6.97 14.64
C ARG A 77 -13.10 -5.69 15.21
N GLY A 78 -13.23 -4.67 14.37
CA GLY A 78 -14.00 -3.47 14.66
C GLY A 78 -13.40 -2.53 15.71
N LYS A 79 -12.11 -2.62 15.97
CA LYS A 79 -11.36 -1.62 16.75
C LYS A 79 -10.27 -1.03 15.87
N ASP A 80 -10.61 0.08 15.19
CA ASP A 80 -9.59 0.90 14.57
C ASP A 80 -8.76 1.59 15.66
N SER A 81 -7.47 1.49 15.53
CA SER A 81 -6.50 2.12 16.42
C SER A 81 -5.87 3.33 15.74
N GLY A 82 -5.23 4.19 16.51
CA GLY A 82 -4.45 5.31 15.95
C GLY A 82 -3.43 4.85 14.90
N ARG A 83 -2.88 3.62 15.06
CA ARG A 83 -1.99 2.99 14.07
C ARG A 83 -2.70 2.72 12.73
N VAL A 84 -3.94 2.26 12.75
CA VAL A 84 -4.72 2.02 11.51
C VAL A 84 -4.91 3.32 10.76
N TYR A 85 -5.38 4.37 11.42
CA TYR A 85 -5.56 5.70 10.81
C TYR A 85 -4.25 6.32 10.32
N GLU A 86 -3.14 6.10 11.03
CA GLU A 86 -1.81 6.54 10.59
C GLU A 86 -1.45 5.88 9.25
N ILE A 87 -1.63 4.55 9.13
CA ILE A 87 -1.28 3.80 7.92
C ILE A 87 -2.21 4.19 6.75
N GLN A 88 -3.50 4.32 6.97
CA GLN A 88 -4.46 4.81 5.97
C GLN A 88 -4.01 6.16 5.39
N ARG A 89 -3.64 7.10 6.27
CA ARG A 89 -3.14 8.42 5.84
C ARG A 89 -1.83 8.32 5.08
N LEU A 90 -0.91 7.45 5.51
CA LEU A 90 0.37 7.23 4.84
C LEU A 90 0.17 6.69 3.43
N VAL A 91 -0.63 5.63 3.25
CA VAL A 91 -0.95 5.05 1.93
C VAL A 91 -1.61 6.11 1.04
N GLY A 92 -2.68 6.75 1.51
CA GLY A 92 -3.40 7.76 0.72
C GLY A 92 -2.50 8.94 0.31
N ARG A 93 -1.64 9.43 1.20
CA ARG A 93 -0.69 10.52 0.89
C ARG A 93 0.35 10.09 -0.14
N SER A 94 0.88 8.89 -0.03
CA SER A 94 1.86 8.35 -0.98
C SER A 94 1.30 8.28 -2.41
N LEU A 95 0.07 7.81 -2.55
CA LEU A 95 -0.60 7.73 -3.85
C LEU A 95 -0.97 9.11 -4.41
N ARG A 96 -1.46 10.03 -3.58
CA ARG A 96 -1.77 11.40 -4.02
C ARG A 96 -0.54 12.18 -4.46
N ALA A 97 0.63 11.89 -3.92
CA ALA A 97 1.87 12.56 -4.33
C ALA A 97 2.22 12.31 -5.81
N ILE A 98 1.91 11.11 -6.31
CA ILE A 98 2.25 10.68 -7.68
C ILE A 98 1.07 10.77 -8.66
N CYS A 99 -0.12 11.10 -8.21
CA CYS A 99 -1.33 11.14 -9.03
C CYS A 99 -1.80 12.60 -9.23
N ASP A 100 -2.16 12.94 -10.48
CA ASP A 100 -2.86 14.18 -10.77
C ASP A 100 -4.37 13.96 -10.57
N MET A 101 -4.94 14.62 -9.57
CA MET A 101 -6.34 14.45 -9.17
C MET A 101 -7.32 15.10 -10.15
N LYS A 102 -6.90 16.15 -10.88
CA LYS A 102 -7.79 16.92 -11.74
C LYS A 102 -8.37 16.13 -12.92
N PRO A 103 -7.56 15.32 -13.66
CA PRO A 103 -8.12 14.52 -14.75
C PRO A 103 -9.07 13.40 -14.31
N ILE A 104 -9.01 12.97 -13.04
CA ILE A 104 -9.92 11.96 -12.49
C ILE A 104 -11.37 12.47 -12.51
N GLY A 105 -11.57 13.80 -12.44
CA GLY A 105 -12.90 14.39 -12.32
C GLY A 105 -13.50 14.14 -10.93
N GLU A 106 -14.79 14.42 -10.74
CA GLU A 106 -15.45 14.24 -9.44
C GLU A 106 -15.70 12.74 -9.10
N ARG A 107 -14.61 11.96 -9.03
CA ARG A 107 -14.59 10.56 -8.62
C ARG A 107 -13.68 10.36 -7.42
N THR A 108 -14.07 9.46 -6.54
CA THR A 108 -13.19 8.95 -5.48
C THR A 108 -12.69 7.58 -5.86
N ILE A 109 -11.37 7.37 -5.75
CA ILE A 109 -10.78 6.04 -5.82
C ILE A 109 -10.45 5.60 -4.39
N TRP A 110 -11.19 4.61 -3.93
CA TRP A 110 -10.98 3.97 -2.64
C TRP A 110 -9.95 2.86 -2.79
N ILE A 111 -8.93 2.93 -1.97
CA ILE A 111 -7.92 1.88 -1.87
C ILE A 111 -8.15 1.14 -0.56
N ASP A 112 -8.37 -0.17 -0.64
CA ASP A 112 -8.48 -1.02 0.54
C ASP A 112 -7.25 -1.91 0.64
N CYS A 113 -6.62 -1.94 1.81
CA CYS A 113 -5.43 -2.75 2.09
C CYS A 113 -5.77 -3.75 3.20
N ASP A 114 -5.93 -5.01 2.85
CA ASP A 114 -6.23 -6.09 3.78
C ASP A 114 -5.00 -6.98 3.99
N VAL A 115 -4.42 -6.90 5.18
CA VAL A 115 -3.30 -7.76 5.55
C VAL A 115 -3.83 -9.14 5.92
N ILE A 116 -3.52 -10.14 5.08
CA ILE A 116 -3.92 -11.53 5.32
C ILE A 116 -2.86 -12.31 6.10
N GLN A 117 -1.59 -11.90 6.00
CA GLN A 117 -0.49 -12.43 6.79
C GLN A 117 0.56 -11.34 7.02
N ALA A 118 1.00 -11.17 8.27
CA ALA A 118 1.94 -10.14 8.68
C ALA A 118 3.25 -10.75 9.21
N ASP A 119 4.36 -10.37 8.59
CA ASP A 119 5.73 -10.73 8.98
C ASP A 119 6.68 -9.53 8.74
N GLY A 120 6.36 -8.38 9.32
CA GLY A 120 7.07 -7.12 9.07
C GLY A 120 6.76 -6.48 7.71
N GLY A 121 6.91 -5.17 7.58
CA GLY A 121 6.74 -4.44 6.32
C GLY A 121 5.31 -4.39 5.76
N THR A 122 4.27 -4.53 6.60
CA THR A 122 2.87 -4.48 6.11
C THR A 122 2.50 -3.12 5.53
N ARG A 123 2.98 -2.01 6.12
CA ARG A 123 2.78 -0.64 5.62
C ARG A 123 3.38 -0.47 4.22
N THR A 124 4.62 -0.91 4.05
CA THR A 124 5.38 -0.75 2.80
C THR A 124 4.83 -1.64 1.68
N ALA A 125 4.45 -2.88 2.00
CA ALA A 125 3.72 -3.75 1.09
C ALA A 125 2.37 -3.14 0.66
N SER A 126 1.62 -2.56 1.62
CA SER A 126 0.36 -1.87 1.31
C SER A 126 0.55 -0.71 0.34
N ILE A 127 1.57 0.15 0.53
CA ILE A 127 1.83 1.28 -0.37
C ILE A 127 2.16 0.78 -1.78
N THR A 128 3.06 -0.20 -1.89
CA THR A 128 3.50 -0.73 -3.19
C THR A 128 2.35 -1.46 -3.90
N GLY A 129 1.60 -2.30 -3.18
CA GLY A 129 0.44 -3.00 -3.73
C GLY A 129 -0.70 -2.06 -4.11
N SER A 130 -0.95 -1.02 -3.32
CA SER A 130 -1.95 0.01 -3.60
C SER A 130 -1.64 0.79 -4.87
N PHE A 131 -0.37 1.07 -5.15
CA PHE A 131 0.03 1.69 -6.41
C PHE A 131 -0.38 0.83 -7.62
N LEU A 132 -0.17 -0.47 -7.54
CA LEU A 132 -0.55 -1.39 -8.63
C LEU A 132 -2.06 -1.47 -8.81
N ALA A 133 -2.82 -1.56 -7.72
CA ALA A 133 -4.28 -1.55 -7.77
C ALA A 133 -4.81 -0.22 -8.36
N LEU A 134 -4.27 0.92 -7.92
CA LEU A 134 -4.59 2.24 -8.46
C LEU A 134 -4.30 2.32 -9.97
N ALA A 135 -3.12 1.85 -10.40
CA ALA A 135 -2.74 1.86 -11.81
C ALA A 135 -3.69 1.02 -12.67
N ASP A 136 -4.16 -0.13 -12.17
CA ASP A 136 -5.13 -0.98 -12.86
C ASP A 136 -6.50 -0.31 -12.96
N ALA A 137 -7.00 0.32 -11.88
CA ALA A 137 -8.25 1.06 -11.88
C ALA A 137 -8.22 2.26 -12.85
N LEU A 138 -7.13 3.02 -12.86
CA LEU A 138 -6.94 4.13 -13.80
C LEU A 138 -6.84 3.65 -15.26
N ASN A 139 -6.20 2.50 -15.48
CA ASN A 139 -6.18 1.84 -16.80
C ASN A 139 -7.58 1.43 -17.26
N LYS A 140 -8.43 0.94 -16.33
CA LYS A 140 -9.83 0.62 -16.63
C LYS A 140 -10.59 1.89 -17.04
N LEU A 141 -10.52 2.97 -16.27
CA LEU A 141 -11.13 4.26 -16.64
C LEU A 141 -10.68 4.75 -18.02
N LYS A 142 -9.40 4.57 -18.36
CA LYS A 142 -8.91 4.93 -19.69
C LYS A 142 -9.49 4.04 -20.79
N LYS A 143 -9.59 2.74 -20.57
CA LYS A 143 -10.21 1.80 -21.53
C LYS A 143 -11.70 2.09 -21.73
N ASP A 144 -12.38 2.50 -20.69
CA ASP A 144 -13.82 2.87 -20.72
C ASP A 144 -14.05 4.27 -21.33
N GLY A 145 -12.96 4.97 -21.78
CA GLY A 145 -13.06 6.28 -22.43
C GLY A 145 -13.27 7.45 -21.46
N LEU A 146 -13.21 7.20 -20.17
CA LEU A 146 -13.44 8.20 -19.11
C LEU A 146 -12.16 9.01 -18.77
N LEU A 147 -11.00 8.56 -19.24
CA LEU A 147 -9.71 9.25 -19.13
C LEU A 147 -9.00 9.27 -20.49
N ASN A 148 -8.49 10.44 -20.89
CA ASN A 148 -7.66 10.57 -22.10
C ASN A 148 -6.26 9.96 -21.90
N LYS A 149 -5.70 10.15 -20.72
CA LYS A 149 -4.39 9.59 -20.31
C LYS A 149 -4.44 9.17 -18.84
N ILE A 150 -3.55 8.26 -18.46
CA ILE A 150 -3.41 7.86 -17.07
C ILE A 150 -2.77 9.01 -16.30
N PRO A 151 -3.43 9.54 -15.25
CA PRO A 151 -2.95 10.72 -14.52
C PRO A 151 -1.94 10.34 -13.41
N VAL A 152 -0.97 9.50 -13.73
CA VAL A 152 0.13 9.11 -12.85
C VAL A 152 1.40 9.75 -13.36
N LYS A 153 2.12 10.44 -12.47
CA LYS A 153 3.35 11.18 -12.77
C LYS A 153 4.58 10.28 -12.69
N ASP A 154 4.56 9.32 -11.77
CA ASP A 154 5.69 8.44 -11.50
C ASP A 154 5.23 7.16 -10.77
N PHE A 155 6.13 6.20 -10.64
CA PHE A 155 5.94 5.04 -9.78
C PHE A 155 6.12 5.44 -8.31
N VAL A 156 5.51 4.67 -7.40
CA VAL A 156 5.78 4.75 -5.97
C VAL A 156 5.95 3.36 -5.40
N ALA A 157 6.98 3.18 -4.61
CA ALA A 157 7.22 1.96 -3.85
C ALA A 157 7.73 2.31 -2.45
N ALA A 158 7.64 1.34 -1.54
CA ALA A 158 8.09 1.53 -0.18
C ALA A 158 8.83 0.30 0.35
N THR A 159 9.78 0.54 1.24
CA THR A 159 10.48 -0.51 1.99
C THR A 159 10.73 -0.06 3.42
N SER A 160 10.91 -1.02 4.33
CA SER A 160 11.38 -0.72 5.68
C SER A 160 12.91 -0.77 5.75
N VAL A 161 13.48 0.02 6.63
CA VAL A 161 14.89 -0.02 7.00
C VAL A 161 15.01 0.12 8.52
N GLY A 162 16.06 -0.40 9.10
CA GLY A 162 16.26 -0.25 10.54
C GLY A 162 17.67 -0.56 10.98
N ILE A 163 17.91 -0.37 12.28
CA ILE A 163 19.15 -0.70 12.96
C ILE A 163 18.85 -1.84 13.94
N VAL A 164 19.55 -2.96 13.79
CA VAL A 164 19.43 -4.13 14.67
C VAL A 164 20.81 -4.58 15.09
N ASN A 165 21.10 -4.54 16.39
CA ASN A 165 22.42 -4.82 16.95
C ASN A 165 23.55 -4.02 16.28
N GLY A 166 23.29 -2.73 15.99
CA GLY A 166 24.23 -1.83 15.34
C GLY A 166 24.40 -2.00 13.82
N ASP A 167 23.79 -3.03 13.20
CA ASP A 167 23.80 -3.23 11.74
C ASP A 167 22.61 -2.55 11.05
N PHE A 168 22.84 -1.96 9.87
CA PHE A 168 21.79 -1.37 9.04
C PHE A 168 21.15 -2.45 8.17
N LEU A 169 19.84 -2.65 8.32
CA LEU A 169 19.08 -3.66 7.59
C LEU A 169 18.07 -3.02 6.65
N LEU A 170 17.99 -3.58 5.44
CA LEU A 170 16.95 -3.28 4.46
C LEU A 170 15.83 -4.34 4.57
N ASP A 171 14.57 -3.91 4.56
CA ASP A 171 13.38 -4.77 4.59
C ASP A 171 13.36 -5.74 5.78
N LEU A 172 12.99 -5.20 6.95
CA LEU A 172 12.94 -5.95 8.20
C LEU A 172 11.78 -6.96 8.21
N ALA A 173 12.08 -8.22 8.53
CA ALA A 173 11.07 -9.19 8.93
C ALA A 173 10.61 -8.90 10.37
N TYR A 174 9.49 -9.49 10.82
CA TYR A 174 8.90 -9.20 12.12
C TYR A 174 9.88 -9.40 13.29
N GLU A 175 10.67 -10.47 13.26
CA GLU A 175 11.66 -10.78 14.28
C GLU A 175 12.79 -9.74 14.37
N GLU A 176 13.09 -9.07 13.27
CA GLU A 176 14.08 -7.99 13.20
C GLU A 176 13.43 -6.66 13.64
N ASP A 177 12.25 -6.33 13.06
CA ASP A 177 11.48 -5.13 13.34
C ASP A 177 11.15 -4.99 14.84
N SER A 178 10.73 -6.09 15.48
CA SER A 178 10.38 -6.12 16.90
C SER A 178 11.54 -5.90 17.86
N LYS A 179 12.78 -6.04 17.40
CA LYS A 179 14.04 -5.88 18.17
C LYS A 179 14.86 -4.69 17.69
N ALA A 180 14.38 -3.98 16.67
CA ALA A 180 15.12 -2.87 16.09
C ALA A 180 15.28 -1.71 17.08
N GLU A 181 16.47 -1.17 17.16
CA GLU A 181 16.78 0.06 17.90
C GLU A 181 16.15 1.27 17.22
N VAL A 182 16.06 1.20 15.87
CA VAL A 182 15.40 2.16 15.00
C VAL A 182 14.69 1.40 13.89
N ASP A 183 13.43 1.72 13.62
CA ASP A 183 12.70 1.30 12.42
C ASP A 183 12.19 2.52 11.66
N MET A 184 12.24 2.45 10.34
CA MET A 184 11.78 3.52 9.47
C MET A 184 11.15 2.93 8.19
N ASN A 185 10.07 3.56 7.72
CA ASN A 185 9.47 3.24 6.43
C ASN A 185 9.85 4.32 5.42
N ILE A 186 10.50 3.92 4.34
CA ILE A 186 10.91 4.80 3.24
C ILE A 186 9.94 4.61 2.10
N VAL A 187 9.38 5.73 1.61
CA VAL A 187 8.52 5.78 0.43
C VAL A 187 9.23 6.63 -0.61
N MET A 188 9.45 6.08 -1.80
CA MET A 188 10.18 6.76 -2.87
C MET A 188 9.42 6.66 -4.18
N THR A 189 9.64 7.65 -5.05
CA THR A 189 9.25 7.64 -6.46
C THR A 189 10.39 7.10 -7.32
N GLY A 190 10.14 6.91 -8.63
CA GLY A 190 11.16 6.43 -9.58
C GLY A 190 12.15 7.50 -10.04
N ALA A 191 11.85 8.80 -9.79
CA ALA A 191 12.69 9.93 -10.17
C ALA A 191 13.55 10.43 -9.00
#